data_76837cb7edf72ec818ffff1731829acc
#
_entry.id   76837cb7edf72ec818ffff1731829acc
#
_cell.length_a   1.000
_cell.length_b   1.000
_cell.length_c   1.000
_cell.angle_alpha   90.00
_cell.angle_beta   90.00
_cell.angle_gamma   90.00
#
_symmetry.space_group_name_H-M   'P 1'
#
loop_
_entity.id
_entity.type
_entity.pdbx_description
1 polymer ?
#
loop_
_entity_poly.entity_id
_entity_poly.type
_entity_poly.pdbx_seq_one_letter_code
_entity_poly.pdbx_strand_id
1 'polypeptide(L)'
;IYGGRKEDEEKRIDAEFARLRPLLGEKIYSYKDDTLESAIGAIFRGSGKTLSAAESCTGGKISSLITSVPGSSEYYLGSVTSYAIPVKEKVLGVPGATINEHGVVSSEVAAAMAERVRKLTGSDYAVSTTGLAGPGGDESNPVGTVWIGVAGPNGTRTVKRVYKNDRKRNIER
;
A
#
# COMPACT_ATOMS: atom_id res chain seq x y z
N ILE A 1 -22.39 -24.08 -6.53
CA ILE A 1 -22.47 -24.87 -7.76
C ILE A 1 -22.08 -26.28 -7.37
N TYR A 2 -23.09 -27.13 -7.08
CA TYR A 2 -22.84 -28.53 -6.69
C TYR A 2 -23.42 -29.45 -7.75
N GLY A 3 -22.64 -30.45 -8.24
CA GLY A 3 -23.16 -31.57 -9.01
C GLY A 3 -22.73 -31.69 -10.46
N GLY A 4 -21.65 -31.02 -10.90
CA GLY A 4 -21.05 -31.15 -12.22
C GLY A 4 -19.70 -31.90 -12.19
N ARG A 5 -19.17 -32.25 -13.38
CA ARG A 5 -17.78 -32.67 -13.51
C ARG A 5 -16.88 -31.47 -13.23
N LYS A 6 -15.75 -31.67 -12.54
CA LYS A 6 -14.82 -30.62 -12.17
C LYS A 6 -14.45 -29.73 -13.36
N GLU A 7 -14.20 -30.30 -14.52
CA GLU A 7 -13.89 -29.56 -15.75
C GLU A 7 -15.03 -28.66 -16.25
N ASP A 8 -16.29 -29.06 -16.07
CA ASP A 8 -17.45 -28.26 -16.47
C ASP A 8 -17.67 -27.10 -15.48
N GLU A 9 -17.37 -27.33 -14.21
CA GLU A 9 -17.44 -26.30 -13.18
C GLU A 9 -16.33 -25.24 -13.37
N GLU A 10 -15.09 -25.67 -13.68
CA GLU A 10 -13.98 -24.77 -14.00
C GLU A 10 -14.31 -23.89 -15.22
N LYS A 11 -14.82 -24.46 -16.31
CA LYS A 11 -15.25 -23.70 -17.49
C LYS A 11 -16.35 -22.67 -17.19
N ARG A 12 -17.30 -23.02 -16.31
CA ARG A 12 -18.37 -22.08 -15.90
C ARG A 12 -17.80 -20.97 -15.05
N ILE A 13 -16.87 -21.24 -14.16
CA ILE A 13 -16.18 -20.23 -13.35
C ILE A 13 -15.38 -19.29 -14.26
N ASP A 14 -14.61 -19.81 -15.20
CA ASP A 14 -13.85 -19.01 -16.17
C ASP A 14 -14.77 -18.11 -17.02
N ALA A 15 -15.91 -18.64 -17.45
CA ALA A 15 -16.90 -17.86 -18.20
C ALA A 15 -17.46 -16.69 -17.35
N GLU A 16 -17.75 -16.90 -16.06
CA GLU A 16 -18.20 -15.83 -15.17
C GLU A 16 -17.09 -14.80 -14.90
N PHE A 17 -15.85 -15.22 -14.72
CA PHE A 17 -14.72 -14.28 -14.62
C PHE A 17 -14.56 -13.46 -15.90
N ALA A 18 -14.71 -14.06 -17.08
CA ALA A 18 -14.66 -13.35 -18.35
C ALA A 18 -15.75 -12.25 -18.46
N ARG A 19 -16.93 -12.48 -17.88
CA ARG A 19 -18.03 -11.50 -17.81
C ARG A 19 -17.76 -10.39 -16.78
N LEU A 20 -17.13 -10.72 -15.65
CA LEU A 20 -16.84 -9.76 -14.58
C LEU A 20 -15.65 -8.86 -14.89
N ARG A 21 -14.68 -9.37 -15.66
CA ARG A 21 -13.44 -8.66 -15.98
C ARG A 21 -13.65 -7.25 -16.59
N PRO A 22 -14.53 -7.03 -17.59
CA PRO A 22 -14.77 -5.69 -18.12
C PRO A 22 -15.47 -4.75 -17.13
N LEU A 23 -16.18 -5.30 -16.13
CA LEU A 23 -16.88 -4.52 -15.12
C LEU A 23 -15.97 -4.10 -13.95
N LEU A 24 -15.05 -4.97 -13.54
CA LEU A 24 -14.19 -4.79 -12.37
C LEU A 24 -12.78 -4.32 -12.73
N GLY A 25 -12.28 -4.67 -13.91
CA GLY A 25 -10.99 -4.23 -14.45
C GLY A 25 -9.84 -4.46 -13.45
N GLU A 26 -9.13 -3.39 -13.16
CA GLU A 26 -7.97 -3.38 -12.26
C GLU A 26 -8.29 -3.70 -10.79
N LYS A 27 -9.56 -3.83 -10.42
CA LYS A 27 -9.95 -4.26 -9.06
C LYS A 27 -9.78 -5.77 -8.85
N ILE A 28 -9.62 -6.54 -9.92
CA ILE A 28 -9.32 -7.97 -9.84
C ILE A 28 -7.79 -8.13 -9.77
N TYR A 29 -7.27 -8.47 -8.60
CA TYR A 29 -5.85 -8.70 -8.37
C TYR A 29 -5.44 -10.18 -8.42
N SER A 30 -6.40 -11.11 -8.33
CA SER A 30 -6.20 -12.56 -8.50
C SER A 30 -7.47 -13.25 -8.97
N TYR A 31 -7.32 -14.40 -9.63
CA TYR A 31 -8.40 -15.32 -10.00
C TYR A 31 -8.41 -16.58 -9.10
N LYS A 32 -7.60 -16.59 -8.06
CA LYS A 32 -7.49 -17.65 -7.06
C LYS A 32 -7.99 -17.12 -5.71
N ASP A 33 -8.09 -18.00 -4.74
CA ASP A 33 -8.38 -17.63 -3.35
C ASP A 33 -7.11 -17.07 -2.67
N ASP A 34 -6.59 -16.00 -3.27
CA ASP A 34 -5.40 -15.29 -2.79
C ASP A 34 -5.81 -14.06 -2.00
N THR A 35 -5.10 -13.78 -0.93
CA THR A 35 -5.14 -12.46 -0.30
C THR A 35 -4.32 -11.46 -1.12
N LEU A 36 -4.59 -10.15 -0.95
CA LEU A 36 -3.86 -9.10 -1.67
C LEU A 36 -2.34 -9.18 -1.40
N GLU A 37 -1.96 -9.40 -0.15
CA GLU A 37 -0.56 -9.53 0.26
C GLU A 37 0.12 -10.77 -0.34
N SER A 38 -0.61 -11.90 -0.50
CA SER A 38 -0.06 -13.10 -1.14
C SER A 38 0.11 -12.90 -2.64
N ALA A 39 -0.84 -12.23 -3.31
CA ALA A 39 -0.74 -11.88 -4.73
C ALA A 39 0.45 -10.94 -4.99
N ILE A 40 0.63 -9.90 -4.15
CA ILE A 40 1.79 -9.01 -4.20
C ILE A 40 3.09 -9.80 -4.00
N GLY A 41 3.13 -10.69 -3.01
CA GLY A 41 4.28 -11.54 -2.73
C GLY A 41 4.67 -12.41 -3.92
N ALA A 42 3.70 -12.98 -4.62
CA ALA A 42 3.95 -13.78 -5.83
C ALA A 42 4.58 -12.95 -6.95
N ILE A 43 4.11 -11.70 -7.16
CA ILE A 43 4.66 -10.78 -8.16
C ILE A 43 6.11 -10.42 -7.83
N PHE A 44 6.41 -10.05 -6.58
CA PHE A 44 7.75 -9.65 -6.18
C PHE A 44 8.74 -10.83 -6.26
N ARG A 45 8.39 -12.02 -5.76
CA ARG A 45 9.22 -13.21 -5.90
C ARG A 45 9.46 -13.59 -7.37
N GLY A 46 8.42 -13.56 -8.18
CA GLY A 46 8.52 -13.88 -9.61
C GLY A 46 9.38 -12.91 -10.41
N SER A 47 9.47 -11.65 -9.98
CA SER A 47 10.28 -10.61 -10.63
C SER A 47 11.69 -10.47 -10.06
N GLY A 48 12.00 -11.08 -8.93
CA GLY A 48 13.26 -10.89 -8.19
C GLY A 48 13.46 -9.47 -7.67
N LYS A 49 12.36 -8.68 -7.57
CA LYS A 49 12.39 -7.30 -7.10
C LYS A 49 12.11 -7.20 -5.61
N THR A 50 12.58 -6.13 -4.99
CA THR A 50 12.45 -5.89 -3.56
C THR A 50 11.51 -4.74 -3.23
N LEU A 51 10.90 -4.81 -2.05
CA LEU A 51 9.91 -3.85 -1.54
C LEU A 51 10.28 -3.37 -0.14
N SER A 52 9.99 -2.11 0.14
CA SER A 52 10.01 -1.54 1.50
C SER A 52 8.79 -0.66 1.75
N ALA A 53 8.55 -0.27 3.00
CA ALA A 53 7.43 0.60 3.35
C ALA A 53 7.81 1.72 4.31
N ALA A 54 7.17 2.89 4.15
CA ALA A 54 7.20 3.99 5.12
C ALA A 54 5.77 4.27 5.59
N GLU A 55 5.50 3.97 6.85
CA GLU A 55 4.14 4.01 7.39
C GLU A 55 3.97 5.14 8.39
N SER A 56 2.87 5.88 8.28
CA SER A 56 2.43 6.86 9.26
C SER A 56 1.08 6.45 9.83
N CYS A 57 -0.01 6.83 9.20
CA CYS A 57 -1.37 6.55 9.70
C CYS A 57 -1.71 5.05 9.80
N THR A 58 -1.06 4.21 9.04
CA THR A 58 -1.24 2.73 9.06
C THR A 58 -0.50 2.04 10.20
N GLY A 59 0.48 2.72 10.84
CA GLY A 59 1.10 2.29 12.10
C GLY A 59 1.83 0.94 12.06
N GLY A 60 2.29 0.48 10.89
CA GLY A 60 2.93 -0.84 10.71
C GLY A 60 2.00 -1.90 10.09
N LYS A 61 0.78 -1.55 9.72
CA LYS A 61 -0.20 -2.50 9.17
C LYS A 61 0.24 -3.10 7.83
N ILE A 62 0.83 -2.30 6.94
CA ILE A 62 1.34 -2.78 5.65
C ILE A 62 2.43 -3.83 5.89
N SER A 63 3.38 -3.53 6.77
CA SER A 63 4.44 -4.46 7.15
C SER A 63 3.89 -5.75 7.75
N SER A 64 2.92 -5.64 8.64
CA SER A 64 2.26 -6.78 9.27
C SER A 64 1.59 -7.69 8.24
N LEU A 65 0.87 -7.13 7.26
CA LEU A 65 0.22 -7.89 6.19
C LEU A 65 1.25 -8.58 5.29
N ILE A 66 2.28 -7.88 4.85
CA ILE A 66 3.32 -8.45 3.98
C ILE A 66 4.07 -9.58 4.70
N THR A 67 4.45 -9.36 5.96
CA THR A 67 5.21 -10.35 6.74
C THR A 67 4.37 -11.53 7.22
N SER A 68 3.05 -11.47 7.14
CA SER A 68 2.17 -12.61 7.38
C SER A 68 2.26 -13.68 6.28
N VAL A 69 2.80 -13.31 5.10
CA VAL A 69 2.98 -14.24 3.98
C VAL A 69 4.31 -15.00 4.13
N PRO A 70 4.31 -16.33 4.20
CA PRO A 70 5.55 -17.11 4.24
C PRO A 70 6.46 -16.82 3.05
N GLY A 71 7.77 -16.67 3.30
CA GLY A 71 8.76 -16.32 2.29
C GLY A 71 8.81 -14.82 1.93
N SER A 72 8.12 -13.95 2.67
CA SER A 72 8.17 -12.50 2.43
C SER A 72 9.58 -11.90 2.58
N SER A 73 10.47 -12.51 3.37
CA SER A 73 11.87 -12.09 3.51
C SER A 73 12.70 -12.16 2.23
N GLU A 74 12.22 -12.88 1.21
CA GLU A 74 12.87 -12.95 -0.10
C GLU A 74 12.77 -11.63 -0.88
N TYR A 75 11.75 -10.82 -0.60
CA TYR A 75 11.48 -9.58 -1.34
C TYR A 75 11.22 -8.36 -0.46
N TYR A 76 10.80 -8.54 0.78
CA TYR A 76 10.46 -7.44 1.69
C TYR A 76 11.64 -7.10 2.60
N LEU A 77 12.26 -5.92 2.39
CA LEU A 77 13.44 -5.50 3.13
C LEU A 77 13.12 -4.87 4.48
N GLY A 78 11.86 -4.46 4.70
CA GLY A 78 11.41 -3.87 5.95
C GLY A 78 10.72 -2.53 5.79
N SER A 79 10.49 -1.86 6.93
CA SER A 79 9.80 -0.56 6.96
C SER A 79 10.30 0.38 8.03
N VAL A 80 9.88 1.65 7.88
CA VAL A 80 9.97 2.67 8.92
C VAL A 80 8.57 3.16 9.28
N THR A 81 8.13 2.90 10.50
CA THR A 81 6.91 3.49 11.05
C THR A 81 7.24 4.89 11.57
N SER A 82 7.11 5.88 10.71
CA SER A 82 7.42 7.28 10.99
C SER A 82 6.16 8.05 11.43
N TYR A 83 5.61 7.69 12.59
CA TYR A 83 4.33 8.20 13.07
C TYR A 83 4.38 9.69 13.45
N ALA A 84 5.41 10.11 14.19
CA ALA A 84 5.63 11.50 14.57
C ALA A 84 6.49 12.26 13.55
N ILE A 85 6.32 13.59 13.45
CA ILE A 85 7.10 14.44 12.56
C ILE A 85 8.62 14.30 12.78
N PRO A 86 9.15 14.32 14.02
CA PRO A 86 10.59 14.15 14.23
C PRO A 86 11.14 12.80 13.71
N VAL A 87 10.33 11.75 13.69
CA VAL A 87 10.74 10.45 13.12
C VAL A 87 10.75 10.50 11.58
N LYS A 88 9.79 11.22 10.96
CA LYS A 88 9.80 11.46 9.52
C LYS A 88 11.08 12.20 9.08
N GLU A 89 11.48 13.21 9.84
CA GLU A 89 12.66 14.03 9.53
C GLU A 89 13.98 13.30 9.86
N LYS A 90 14.14 12.84 11.11
CA LYS A 90 15.43 12.37 11.62
C LYS A 90 15.75 10.93 11.21
N VAL A 91 14.75 10.05 11.13
CA VAL A 91 14.96 8.62 10.79
C VAL A 91 14.73 8.38 9.30
N LEU A 92 13.62 8.84 8.77
CA LEU A 92 13.28 8.64 7.37
C LEU A 92 13.94 9.66 6.43
N GLY A 93 14.33 10.83 6.95
CA GLY A 93 15.01 11.87 6.20
C GLY A 93 14.09 12.69 5.28
N VAL A 94 12.79 12.77 5.59
CA VAL A 94 11.89 13.68 4.88
C VAL A 94 12.31 15.11 5.18
N PRO A 95 12.50 15.99 4.16
CA PRO A 95 12.90 17.36 4.41
C PRO A 95 11.84 18.13 5.22
N GLY A 96 12.25 18.78 6.31
CA GLY A 96 11.34 19.60 7.12
C GLY A 96 10.69 20.73 6.33
N ALA A 97 11.40 21.31 5.35
CA ALA A 97 10.83 22.28 4.43
C ALA A 97 9.59 21.75 3.69
N THR A 98 9.66 20.51 3.18
CA THR A 98 8.52 19.87 2.51
C THR A 98 7.31 19.70 3.44
N ILE A 99 7.57 19.33 4.70
CA ILE A 99 6.50 19.19 5.70
C ILE A 99 5.88 20.56 6.03
N ASN A 100 6.70 21.59 6.20
CA ASN A 100 6.25 22.93 6.54
C ASN A 100 5.46 23.60 5.41
N GLU A 101 5.86 23.39 4.16
CA GLU A 101 5.24 23.99 2.99
C GLU A 101 3.92 23.30 2.61
N HIS A 102 3.89 21.98 2.64
CA HIS A 102 2.76 21.19 2.09
C HIS A 102 1.90 20.51 3.16
N GLY A 103 2.31 20.57 4.43
CA GLY A 103 1.65 19.83 5.51
C GLY A 103 2.02 18.34 5.54
N VAL A 104 1.85 17.74 6.70
CA VAL A 104 2.20 16.31 6.94
C VAL A 104 1.38 15.35 6.06
N VAL A 105 0.13 15.73 5.74
CA VAL A 105 -0.81 14.93 4.96
C VAL A 105 -0.92 15.53 3.56
N SER A 106 0.08 15.26 2.73
CA SER A 106 0.19 15.78 1.37
C SER A 106 0.79 14.77 0.40
N SER A 107 0.64 15.03 -0.89
CA SER A 107 1.25 14.24 -1.95
C SER A 107 2.77 14.30 -1.88
N GLU A 108 3.33 15.46 -1.57
CA GLU A 108 4.75 15.75 -1.50
C GLU A 108 5.41 14.98 -0.35
N VAL A 109 4.76 14.96 0.82
CA VAL A 109 5.25 14.18 1.96
C VAL A 109 5.11 12.67 1.70
N ALA A 110 4.02 12.21 1.09
CA ALA A 110 3.88 10.80 0.71
C ALA A 110 4.97 10.38 -0.30
N ALA A 111 5.22 11.21 -1.32
CA ALA A 111 6.29 10.95 -2.29
C ALA A 111 7.66 10.89 -1.61
N ALA A 112 7.99 11.91 -0.80
CA ALA A 112 9.25 11.96 -0.08
C ALA A 112 9.44 10.75 0.85
N MET A 113 8.40 10.33 1.58
CA MET A 113 8.45 9.16 2.45
C MET A 113 8.78 7.88 1.65
N ALA A 114 8.12 7.67 0.50
CA ALA A 114 8.38 6.50 -0.35
C ALA A 114 9.81 6.51 -0.91
N GLU A 115 10.28 7.63 -1.42
CA GLU A 115 11.63 7.78 -1.95
C GLU A 115 12.71 7.57 -0.89
N ARG A 116 12.47 8.12 0.31
CA ARG A 116 13.43 8.03 1.41
C ARG A 116 13.57 6.62 1.97
N VAL A 117 12.45 5.89 2.17
CA VAL A 117 12.54 4.50 2.62
C VAL A 117 13.14 3.60 1.55
N ARG A 118 12.82 3.83 0.28
CA ARG A 118 13.44 3.14 -0.86
C ARG A 118 14.97 3.30 -0.85
N LYS A 119 15.44 4.54 -0.69
CA LYS A 119 16.87 4.84 -0.60
C LYS A 119 17.52 4.24 0.65
N LEU A 120 16.85 4.33 1.80
CA LEU A 120 17.35 3.84 3.09
C LEU A 120 17.56 2.33 3.08
N THR A 121 16.64 1.58 2.48
CA THR A 121 16.68 0.12 2.44
C THR A 121 17.39 -0.44 1.22
N GLY A 122 17.58 0.36 0.17
CA GLY A 122 18.10 -0.09 -1.12
C GLY A 122 17.09 -0.92 -1.92
N SER A 123 15.79 -0.84 -1.61
CA SER A 123 14.77 -1.61 -2.32
C SER A 123 14.54 -1.12 -3.75
N ASP A 124 14.04 -1.99 -4.64
CA ASP A 124 13.63 -1.60 -6.01
C ASP A 124 12.38 -0.72 -5.98
N TYR A 125 11.44 -1.05 -5.09
CA TYR A 125 10.18 -0.34 -4.91
C TYR A 125 9.93 -0.01 -3.45
N ALA A 126 9.19 1.05 -3.22
CA ALA A 126 8.71 1.40 -1.89
C ALA A 126 7.29 1.93 -1.92
N VAL A 127 6.53 1.66 -0.87
CA VAL A 127 5.21 2.25 -0.63
C VAL A 127 5.25 3.12 0.61
N SER A 128 4.49 4.21 0.61
CA SER A 128 4.31 5.05 1.80
C SER A 128 2.85 5.39 2.06
N THR A 129 2.54 5.69 3.31
CA THR A 129 1.23 6.21 3.72
C THR A 129 1.39 7.36 4.69
N THR A 130 0.67 8.47 4.43
CA THR A 130 0.46 9.55 5.40
C THR A 130 -0.99 9.98 5.36
N GLY A 131 -1.62 10.24 6.52
CA GLY A 131 -3.05 10.51 6.54
C GLY A 131 -3.64 10.76 7.91
N LEU A 132 -4.93 11.06 7.93
CA LEU A 132 -5.76 11.34 9.09
C LEU A 132 -6.77 10.21 9.30
N ALA A 133 -6.41 9.22 10.10
CA ALA A 133 -7.30 8.10 10.37
C ALA A 133 -8.52 8.49 11.25
N GLY A 134 -8.45 9.61 11.97
CA GLY A 134 -9.46 10.11 12.90
C GLY A 134 -9.11 9.88 14.38
N PRO A 135 -9.94 10.38 15.31
CA PRO A 135 -11.00 11.37 15.09
C PRO A 135 -10.41 12.75 14.76
N GLY A 136 -11.16 13.57 14.04
CA GLY A 136 -10.75 14.91 13.63
C GLY A 136 -9.92 14.93 12.34
N GLY A 137 -10.17 15.95 11.51
CA GLY A 137 -9.36 16.31 10.35
C GLY A 137 -8.36 17.41 10.71
N ASP A 138 -7.64 17.93 9.72
CA ASP A 138 -6.93 19.19 9.81
C ASP A 138 -7.62 20.27 8.96
N GLU A 139 -7.05 21.48 8.91
CA GLU A 139 -7.63 22.61 8.16
C GLU A 139 -7.78 22.33 6.66
N SER A 140 -6.96 21.45 6.11
CA SER A 140 -6.87 21.17 4.67
C SER A 140 -7.46 19.81 4.27
N ASN A 141 -7.61 18.89 5.22
CA ASN A 141 -7.97 17.52 4.94
C ASN A 141 -9.07 17.01 5.88
N PRO A 142 -10.18 16.48 5.35
CA PRO A 142 -11.18 15.80 6.16
C PRO A 142 -10.62 14.50 6.75
N VAL A 143 -11.25 14.03 7.84
CA VAL A 143 -10.99 12.69 8.41
C VAL A 143 -11.06 11.62 7.33
N GLY A 144 -10.17 10.66 7.39
CA GLY A 144 -10.06 9.56 6.43
C GLY A 144 -9.25 9.91 5.19
N THR A 145 -8.71 11.13 5.08
CA THR A 145 -7.77 11.45 4.02
C THR A 145 -6.47 10.69 4.21
N VAL A 146 -6.08 9.93 3.19
CA VAL A 146 -4.81 9.21 3.13
C VAL A 146 -4.15 9.47 1.79
N TRP A 147 -2.90 9.90 1.82
CA TRP A 147 -2.02 9.91 0.69
C TRP A 147 -1.14 8.67 0.69
N ILE A 148 -1.09 8.01 -0.45
CA ILE A 148 -0.27 6.82 -0.71
C ILE A 148 0.77 7.20 -1.74
N GLY A 149 2.05 6.97 -1.43
CA GLY A 149 3.15 7.15 -2.36
C GLY A 149 3.70 5.79 -2.81
N VAL A 150 4.08 5.66 -4.07
CA VAL A 150 4.76 4.50 -4.61
C VAL A 150 5.98 4.98 -5.40
N ALA A 151 7.17 4.64 -4.92
CA ALA A 151 8.44 4.94 -5.56
C ALA A 151 9.01 3.69 -6.24
N GLY A 152 9.57 3.86 -7.42
CA GLY A 152 10.19 2.80 -8.19
C GLY A 152 11.26 3.32 -9.15
N PRO A 153 11.84 2.46 -10.01
CA PRO A 153 12.88 2.85 -10.95
C PRO A 153 12.46 3.96 -11.93
N ASN A 154 11.16 4.04 -12.24
CA ASN A 154 10.61 4.99 -13.22
C ASN A 154 10.02 6.26 -12.56
N GLY A 155 10.38 6.54 -11.31
CA GLY A 155 9.91 7.70 -10.54
C GLY A 155 8.90 7.36 -9.47
N THR A 156 8.26 8.40 -8.94
CA THR A 156 7.31 8.31 -7.82
C THR A 156 5.92 8.77 -8.25
N ARG A 157 4.91 8.05 -7.82
CA ARG A 157 3.50 8.38 -8.02
C ARG A 157 2.80 8.47 -6.68
N THR A 158 1.81 9.34 -6.59
CA THR A 158 0.98 9.48 -5.40
C THR A 158 -0.50 9.38 -5.73
N VAL A 159 -1.28 8.89 -4.77
CA VAL A 159 -2.74 8.78 -4.90
C VAL A 159 -3.38 9.24 -3.59
N LYS A 160 -4.38 10.12 -3.70
CA LYS A 160 -5.24 10.50 -2.57
C LYS A 160 -6.43 9.57 -2.46
N ARG A 161 -6.75 9.14 -1.25
CA ARG A 161 -8.00 8.46 -0.90
C ARG A 161 -8.65 9.18 0.27
N VAL A 162 -9.99 9.15 0.31
CA VAL A 162 -10.76 9.68 1.43
C VAL A 162 -11.72 8.59 1.87
N TYR A 163 -11.44 8.00 3.01
CA TYR A 163 -12.26 6.95 3.60
C TYR A 163 -13.25 7.56 4.61
N LYS A 164 -14.51 7.15 4.54
CA LYS A 164 -15.58 7.67 5.40
C LYS A 164 -15.95 6.67 6.50
N ASN A 165 -14.97 6.11 7.18
CA ASN A 165 -15.15 5.10 8.21
C ASN A 165 -14.61 5.58 9.55
N ASP A 166 -14.78 4.75 10.59
CA ASP A 166 -14.08 4.92 11.87
C ASP A 166 -12.57 4.74 11.71
N ARG A 167 -11.82 5.18 12.71
CA ARG A 167 -10.34 5.11 12.71
C ARG A 167 -9.80 3.72 12.38
N LYS A 168 -10.36 2.66 12.97
CA LYS A 168 -9.87 1.30 12.77
C LYS A 168 -10.00 0.89 11.31
N ARG A 169 -11.18 1.09 10.74
CA ARG A 169 -11.45 0.78 9.32
C ARG A 169 -10.66 1.65 8.35
N ASN A 170 -10.40 2.93 8.70
CA ASN A 170 -9.56 3.81 7.89
C ASN A 170 -8.10 3.36 7.83
N ILE A 171 -7.61 2.68 8.88
CA ILE A 171 -6.26 2.10 8.93
C ILE A 171 -6.19 0.78 8.15
N GLU A 172 -7.27 0.01 8.12
CA GLU A 172 -7.33 -1.31 7.49
C GLU A 172 -7.62 -1.27 5.98
N ARG A 173 -8.07 -0.12 5.43
CA ARG A 173 -8.41 0.10 4.02
C ARG A 173 -7.24 0.58 3.20
#